data_d9b3ae91cedfc9be11bb9a38a0898902
#
_entry.id   d9b3ae91cedfc9be11bb9a38a0898902
#
_cell.length_a   1.000
_cell.length_b   1.000
_cell.length_c   1.000
_cell.angle_alpha   90.00
_cell.angle_beta   90.00
_cell.angle_gamma   90.00
#
_symmetry.space_group_name_H-M   'P 1'
#
loop_
_entity.id
_entity.type
_entity.pdbx_description
1 polymer ?
#
loop_
_entity_poly.entity_id
_entity_poly.type
_entity_poly.pdbx_seq_one_letter_code
_entity_poly.pdbx_strand_id
1 'polypeptide(L)'
;ERLVGSEMCIRDRDKSYVFRLRDHMERLHRSCKIAQIELPYSVDELMDATLEVIRANRLPACYIRPLVYRGYGVMGVDPTGAPVDVVIAVWPWDAYLGADALENGVAVGISSWRQRSNNAIPPAVKATASYMNSILAKMEAKAHGYAEAIMLNEAGLVCEGTGENLFIVRNGVLSTPPLSDGLLEGITRDTVLCLADDL
;
A
#
# COMPACT_ATOMS: atom_id res chain seq x y z
N GLU A 1 13.17 -8.13 6.37
CA GLU A 1 12.04 -7.65 5.53
C GLU A 1 10.95 -7.06 6.41
N ARG A 2 10.37 -5.96 5.98
CA ARG A 2 9.28 -5.29 6.69
C ARG A 2 8.04 -5.30 5.80
N LEU A 3 6.91 -5.71 6.35
CA LEU A 3 5.61 -5.64 5.70
C LEU A 3 4.84 -4.42 6.21
N VAL A 4 4.21 -3.68 5.31
CA VAL A 4 3.50 -2.44 5.61
C VAL A 4 2.05 -2.57 5.18
N GLY A 5 1.13 -2.48 6.14
CA GLY A 5 -0.24 -2.09 5.85
C GLY A 5 -0.34 -0.56 5.87
N SER A 6 -1.24 0.02 5.11
CA SER A 6 -1.55 1.44 5.20
C SER A 6 -3.05 1.65 5.08
N GLU A 7 -3.62 2.22 6.13
CA GLU A 7 -5.04 2.54 6.23
C GLU A 7 -5.22 4.01 6.57
N MET A 8 -6.42 4.50 6.38
CA MET A 8 -6.78 5.87 6.72
C MET A 8 -7.95 5.89 7.68
N CYS A 9 -7.77 6.60 8.80
CA CYS A 9 -8.86 6.93 9.72
C CYS A 9 -9.51 8.24 9.23
N ILE A 10 -10.80 8.20 8.94
CA ILE A 10 -11.57 9.33 8.43
C ILE A 10 -12.54 9.79 9.51
N ARG A 11 -12.60 11.09 9.78
CA ARG A 11 -13.60 11.70 10.66
C ARG A 11 -14.82 12.10 9.87
N ASP A 12 -16.00 11.60 10.31
CA ASP A 12 -17.30 12.11 9.88
C ASP A 12 -18.03 12.73 11.08
N ARG A 13 -18.25 14.04 11.04
CA ARG A 13 -18.90 14.85 12.13
C ARG A 13 -18.27 14.55 13.49
N ASP A 14 -18.93 13.70 14.31
CA ASP A 14 -18.54 13.41 15.70
C ASP A 14 -17.86 12.06 15.90
N LYS A 15 -17.68 11.28 14.84
CA LYS A 15 -17.10 9.93 14.90
C LYS A 15 -15.98 9.76 13.89
N SER A 16 -14.97 8.97 14.29
CA SER A 16 -13.91 8.53 13.41
C SER A 16 -14.14 7.07 13.02
N TYR A 17 -13.90 6.76 11.75
CA TYR A 17 -14.03 5.42 11.20
C TYR A 17 -12.73 5.00 10.53
N VAL A 18 -12.35 3.75 10.66
CA VAL A 18 -11.24 3.17 9.88
C VAL A 18 -11.84 2.42 8.70
N PHE A 19 -11.53 2.90 7.51
CA PHE A 19 -12.08 2.36 6.29
C PHE A 19 -11.52 0.96 6.01
N ARG A 20 -12.41 -0.05 5.93
CA ARG A 20 -12.10 -1.45 5.57
C ARG A 20 -10.94 -2.06 6.38
N LEU A 21 -10.86 -1.78 7.70
CA LEU A 21 -9.75 -2.21 8.55
C LEU A 21 -9.51 -3.72 8.47
N ARG A 22 -10.57 -4.53 8.44
CA ARG A 22 -10.45 -6.00 8.32
C ARG A 22 -9.72 -6.41 7.06
N ASP A 23 -10.10 -5.88 5.90
CA ASP A 23 -9.47 -6.19 4.62
C ASP A 23 -7.97 -5.85 4.63
N HIS A 24 -7.59 -4.74 5.29
CA HIS A 24 -6.20 -4.35 5.46
C HIS A 24 -5.42 -5.34 6.32
N MET A 25 -5.99 -5.82 7.44
CA MET A 25 -5.34 -6.81 8.30
C MET A 25 -5.25 -8.19 7.62
N GLU A 26 -6.26 -8.59 6.88
CA GLU A 26 -6.23 -9.80 6.07
C GLU A 26 -5.16 -9.71 4.97
N ARG A 27 -5.03 -8.57 4.29
CA ARG A 27 -3.94 -8.36 3.32
C ARG A 27 -2.57 -8.39 3.99
N LEU A 28 -2.42 -7.85 5.21
CA LEU A 28 -1.20 -7.96 5.99
C LEU A 28 -0.85 -9.44 6.27
N HIS A 29 -1.83 -10.24 6.69
CA HIS A 29 -1.65 -11.69 6.87
C HIS A 29 -1.25 -12.39 5.56
N ARG A 30 -1.90 -12.09 4.43
CA ARG A 30 -1.50 -12.63 3.12
C ARG A 30 -0.07 -12.24 2.76
N SER A 31 0.31 -10.99 3.00
CA SER A 31 1.68 -10.52 2.78
C SER A 31 2.69 -11.25 3.65
N CYS A 32 2.40 -11.46 4.93
CA CYS A 32 3.22 -12.25 5.85
C CYS A 32 3.39 -13.69 5.35
N LYS A 33 2.29 -14.32 4.93
CA LYS A 33 2.32 -15.69 4.40
C LYS A 33 3.22 -15.82 3.17
N ILE A 34 3.12 -14.89 2.21
CA ILE A 34 3.96 -14.90 1.00
C ILE A 34 5.43 -14.65 1.37
N ALA A 35 5.70 -13.75 2.33
CA ALA A 35 7.05 -13.45 2.82
C ALA A 35 7.60 -14.50 3.81
N GLN A 36 6.85 -15.58 4.07
CA GLN A 36 7.19 -16.64 5.02
C GLN A 36 7.47 -16.09 6.44
N ILE A 37 6.67 -15.11 6.86
CA ILE A 37 6.68 -14.59 8.23
C ILE A 37 5.45 -15.14 8.95
N GLU A 38 5.68 -15.90 10.01
CA GLU A 38 4.61 -16.40 10.88
C GLU A 38 4.15 -15.26 11.81
N LEU A 39 3.01 -14.67 11.48
CA LEU A 39 2.44 -13.57 12.24
C LEU A 39 1.72 -14.11 13.48
N PRO A 40 2.16 -13.75 14.72
CA PRO A 40 1.67 -14.39 15.93
C PRO A 40 0.31 -13.85 16.42
N TYR A 41 -0.29 -12.90 15.72
CA TYR A 41 -1.56 -12.27 16.09
C TYR A 41 -2.63 -12.51 15.04
N SER A 42 -3.85 -12.73 15.48
CA SER A 42 -5.02 -12.85 14.61
C SER A 42 -5.42 -11.52 13.98
N VAL A 43 -6.27 -11.56 12.96
CA VAL A 43 -6.86 -10.37 12.33
C VAL A 43 -7.61 -9.52 13.36
N ASP A 44 -8.39 -10.16 14.24
CA ASP A 44 -9.19 -9.45 15.25
C ASP A 44 -8.31 -8.76 16.30
N GLU A 45 -7.25 -9.43 16.79
CA GLU A 45 -6.29 -8.81 17.71
C GLU A 45 -5.58 -7.60 17.09
N LEU A 46 -5.21 -7.68 15.82
CA LEU A 46 -4.59 -6.54 15.13
C LEU A 46 -5.58 -5.38 14.90
N MET A 47 -6.85 -5.69 14.64
CA MET A 47 -7.89 -4.67 14.54
C MET A 47 -8.10 -3.96 15.88
N ASP A 48 -8.24 -4.70 16.97
CA ASP A 48 -8.44 -4.16 18.30
C ASP A 48 -7.25 -3.29 18.74
N ALA A 49 -6.01 -3.78 18.54
CA ALA A 49 -4.79 -3.03 18.81
C ALA A 49 -4.72 -1.73 17.99
N THR A 50 -5.12 -1.77 16.72
CA THR A 50 -5.15 -0.58 15.86
C THR A 50 -6.11 0.48 16.39
N LEU A 51 -7.32 0.07 16.77
CA LEU A 51 -8.32 0.99 17.33
C LEU A 51 -7.87 1.55 18.69
N GLU A 52 -7.19 0.75 19.51
CA GLU A 52 -6.63 1.19 20.77
C GLU A 52 -5.53 2.26 20.57
N VAL A 53 -4.60 2.03 19.64
CA VAL A 53 -3.53 2.99 19.30
C VAL A 53 -4.12 4.33 18.83
N ILE A 54 -5.17 4.31 17.98
CA ILE A 54 -5.85 5.53 17.54
C ILE A 54 -6.46 6.28 18.73
N ARG A 55 -7.19 5.57 19.61
CA ARG A 55 -7.83 6.16 20.79
C ARG A 55 -6.80 6.76 21.75
N ALA A 56 -5.71 6.03 22.01
CA ALA A 56 -4.63 6.49 22.90
C ALA A 56 -3.96 7.78 22.39
N ASN A 57 -3.80 7.92 21.06
CA ASN A 57 -3.23 9.10 20.45
C ASN A 57 -4.23 10.26 20.25
N ARG A 58 -5.52 10.04 20.46
CA ARG A 58 -6.59 11.06 20.33
C ARG A 58 -6.59 11.79 18.99
N LEU A 59 -6.23 11.09 17.91
CA LEU A 59 -6.19 11.68 16.58
C LEU A 59 -7.59 11.64 15.95
N PRO A 60 -8.10 12.77 15.46
CA PRO A 60 -9.41 12.82 14.80
C PRO A 60 -9.39 12.15 13.41
N ALA A 61 -8.27 12.27 12.73
CA ALA A 61 -7.96 11.60 11.47
C ALA A 61 -6.46 11.28 11.45
N CYS A 62 -6.08 10.14 10.91
CA CYS A 62 -4.68 9.74 10.87
C CYS A 62 -4.41 8.72 9.77
N TYR A 63 -3.16 8.68 9.35
CA TYR A 63 -2.61 7.56 8.63
C TYR A 63 -2.25 6.44 9.62
N ILE A 64 -2.51 5.19 9.25
CA ILE A 64 -2.25 4.02 10.08
C ILE A 64 -1.25 3.13 9.35
N ARG A 65 -0.18 2.73 10.03
CA ARG A 65 0.86 1.88 9.46
C ARG A 65 1.18 0.71 10.39
N PRO A 66 0.54 -0.43 10.24
CA PRO A 66 1.00 -1.66 10.86
C PRO A 66 2.26 -2.15 10.11
N LEU A 67 3.24 -2.61 10.87
CA LEU A 67 4.50 -3.15 10.41
C LEU A 67 4.71 -4.50 11.08
N VAL A 68 4.99 -5.52 10.27
CA VAL A 68 5.48 -6.82 10.73
C VAL A 68 6.89 -7.01 10.22
N TYR A 69 7.81 -7.36 11.10
CA TYR A 69 9.20 -7.52 10.72
C TYR A 69 9.89 -8.59 11.57
N ARG A 70 10.99 -9.10 11.05
CA ARG A 70 11.86 -9.96 11.83
C ARG A 70 12.69 -9.11 12.76
N GLY A 71 12.59 -9.42 14.06
CA GLY A 71 13.24 -8.69 15.13
C GLY A 71 14.71 -9.06 15.30
N TYR A 72 15.29 -8.53 16.37
CA TYR A 72 16.71 -8.74 16.68
C TYR A 72 17.01 -10.18 17.13
N GLY A 73 18.12 -10.73 16.71
CA GLY A 73 18.62 -12.01 17.22
C GLY A 73 19.46 -12.83 16.22
N VAL A 74 19.15 -12.76 14.95
CA VAL A 74 19.86 -13.50 13.90
C VAL A 74 20.36 -12.55 12.82
N MET A 75 21.63 -12.66 12.46
CA MET A 75 22.25 -11.92 11.36
C MET A 75 22.58 -12.89 10.22
N GLY A 76 22.03 -12.63 9.04
CA GLY A 76 22.27 -13.45 7.85
C GLY A 76 21.07 -13.45 6.90
N VAL A 77 21.19 -14.19 5.80
CA VAL A 77 20.10 -14.33 4.82
C VAL A 77 19.02 -15.29 5.32
N ASP A 78 19.41 -16.31 6.07
CA ASP A 78 18.47 -17.22 6.73
C ASP A 78 17.89 -16.55 8.00
N PRO A 79 16.59 -16.22 8.02
CA PRO A 79 15.95 -15.56 9.15
C PRO A 79 15.38 -16.55 10.17
N THR A 80 15.66 -17.83 10.04
CA THR A 80 15.13 -18.88 10.95
C THR A 80 15.54 -18.57 12.39
N GLY A 81 14.59 -18.60 13.32
CA GLY A 81 14.82 -18.29 14.73
C GLY A 81 14.81 -16.80 15.10
N ALA A 82 14.72 -15.88 14.12
CA ALA A 82 14.49 -14.47 14.44
C ALA A 82 13.06 -14.28 14.95
N PRO A 83 12.85 -13.52 16.06
CA PRO A 83 11.50 -13.21 16.53
C PRO A 83 10.74 -12.39 15.50
N VAL A 84 9.41 -12.45 15.56
CA VAL A 84 8.53 -11.61 14.74
C VAL A 84 7.94 -10.53 15.63
N ASP A 85 8.24 -9.29 15.28
CA ASP A 85 7.73 -8.12 15.98
C ASP A 85 6.65 -7.42 15.14
N VAL A 86 5.68 -6.83 15.84
CA VAL A 86 4.60 -6.04 15.25
C VAL A 86 4.56 -4.66 15.86
N VAL A 87 4.51 -3.63 15.03
CA VAL A 87 4.35 -2.24 15.43
C VAL A 87 3.19 -1.63 14.66
N ILE A 88 2.31 -0.90 15.36
CA ILE A 88 1.26 -0.09 14.74
C ILE A 88 1.57 1.37 15.00
N ALA A 89 1.87 2.14 13.97
CA ALA A 89 2.14 3.56 14.05
C ALA A 89 0.98 4.36 13.47
N VAL A 90 0.64 5.49 14.10
CA VAL A 90 -0.38 6.44 13.65
C VAL A 90 0.17 7.86 13.69
N TRP A 91 -0.17 8.68 12.68
CA TRP A 91 0.18 10.10 12.64
C TRP A 91 -0.74 10.89 11.70
N PRO A 92 -0.90 12.20 11.89
CA PRO A 92 -1.58 13.04 10.93
C PRO A 92 -0.86 12.99 9.57
N TRP A 93 -1.65 12.86 8.50
CA TRP A 93 -1.11 12.89 7.13
C TRP A 93 -2.11 13.57 6.21
N ASP A 94 -1.61 14.53 5.46
CA ASP A 94 -2.38 15.23 4.43
C ASP A 94 -2.41 14.44 3.10
N ALA A 95 -3.09 14.97 2.09
CA ALA A 95 -3.19 14.37 0.76
C ALA A 95 -1.79 14.12 0.17
N TYR A 96 -1.53 12.89 -0.27
CA TYR A 96 -0.22 12.42 -0.74
C TYR A 96 0.38 13.28 -1.88
N LEU A 97 -0.44 13.70 -2.82
CA LEU A 97 -0.01 14.56 -3.94
C LEU A 97 -0.30 16.05 -3.72
N GLY A 98 -0.81 16.43 -2.54
CA GLY A 98 -1.23 17.78 -2.20
C GLY A 98 -2.70 18.07 -2.58
N ALA A 99 -3.28 19.11 -1.97
CA ALA A 99 -4.69 19.46 -2.16
C ALA A 99 -5.00 19.87 -3.62
N ASP A 100 -4.11 20.62 -4.25
CA ASP A 100 -4.28 21.07 -5.65
C ASP A 100 -4.36 19.90 -6.65
N ALA A 101 -3.73 18.76 -6.34
CA ALA A 101 -3.74 17.59 -7.20
C ALA A 101 -5.14 16.98 -7.36
N LEU A 102 -6.01 17.13 -6.36
CA LEU A 102 -7.37 16.63 -6.42
C LEU A 102 -8.25 17.42 -7.41
N GLU A 103 -7.99 18.71 -7.57
CA GLU A 103 -8.77 19.57 -8.46
C GLU A 103 -8.17 19.66 -9.86
N ASN A 104 -6.86 19.79 -9.96
CA ASN A 104 -6.17 20.12 -11.21
C ASN A 104 -5.41 18.92 -11.82
N GLY A 105 -5.33 17.81 -11.10
CA GLY A 105 -4.48 16.68 -11.49
C GLY A 105 -2.98 17.00 -11.36
N VAL A 106 -2.13 16.07 -11.77
CA VAL A 106 -0.68 16.23 -11.78
C VAL A 106 -0.08 15.69 -13.07
N ALA A 107 1.07 16.24 -13.46
CA ALA A 107 1.85 15.68 -14.56
C ALA A 107 2.56 14.39 -14.11
N VAL A 108 2.41 13.33 -14.89
CA VAL A 108 3.02 12.02 -14.62
C VAL A 108 3.92 11.59 -15.76
N GLY A 109 5.04 10.94 -15.46
CA GLY A 109 5.95 10.36 -16.42
C GLY A 109 5.89 8.84 -16.44
N ILE A 110 6.23 8.20 -17.57
CA ILE A 110 6.45 6.76 -17.60
C ILE A 110 7.89 6.49 -17.18
N SER A 111 8.08 5.72 -16.09
CA SER A 111 9.41 5.41 -15.59
C SER A 111 10.17 4.41 -16.49
N SER A 112 11.48 4.56 -16.54
CA SER A 112 12.38 3.57 -17.11
C SER A 112 12.53 2.34 -16.19
N TRP A 113 12.29 2.50 -14.88
CA TRP A 113 12.28 1.41 -13.92
C TRP A 113 11.03 0.56 -14.08
N ARG A 114 11.23 -0.75 -14.27
CA ARG A 114 10.12 -1.70 -14.44
C ARG A 114 9.58 -2.17 -13.10
N GLN A 115 8.29 -2.50 -13.05
CA GLN A 115 7.70 -3.18 -11.90
C GLN A 115 8.37 -4.55 -11.72
N ARG A 116 8.49 -4.97 -10.48
CA ARG A 116 9.12 -6.24 -10.12
C ARG A 116 8.37 -7.42 -10.71
N SER A 117 9.14 -8.42 -11.14
CA SER A 117 8.59 -9.70 -11.56
C SER A 117 7.98 -10.47 -10.38
N ASN A 118 6.94 -11.24 -10.66
CA ASN A 118 6.34 -12.17 -9.70
C ASN A 118 7.36 -13.24 -9.21
N ASN A 119 8.43 -13.48 -9.98
CA ASN A 119 9.49 -14.42 -9.64
C ASN A 119 10.65 -13.78 -8.85
N ALA A 120 10.55 -12.48 -8.52
CA ALA A 120 11.48 -11.78 -7.63
C ALA A 120 10.79 -11.50 -6.28
N ILE A 121 10.43 -10.24 -6.01
CA ILE A 121 9.58 -9.89 -4.86
C ILE A 121 8.15 -9.74 -5.39
N PRO A 122 7.23 -10.68 -5.11
CA PRO A 122 5.89 -10.65 -5.68
C PRO A 122 5.20 -9.30 -5.42
N PRO A 123 4.66 -8.61 -6.45
CA PRO A 123 3.96 -7.32 -6.27
C PRO A 123 2.75 -7.41 -5.33
N ALA A 124 2.15 -8.59 -5.20
CA ALA A 124 1.06 -8.86 -4.25
C ALA A 124 1.46 -8.68 -2.77
N VAL A 125 2.76 -8.69 -2.46
CA VAL A 125 3.25 -8.45 -1.10
C VAL A 125 3.45 -6.97 -0.86
N LYS A 126 2.74 -6.42 0.13
CA LYS A 126 2.98 -5.04 0.57
C LYS A 126 4.18 -4.99 1.52
N ALA A 127 5.39 -5.08 0.96
CA ALA A 127 6.64 -5.10 1.71
C ALA A 127 7.43 -3.79 1.54
N THR A 128 8.19 -3.39 2.57
CA THR A 128 9.08 -2.21 2.48
C THR A 128 10.17 -2.40 1.42
N ALA A 129 10.65 -3.62 1.21
CA ALA A 129 11.60 -3.95 0.14
C ALA A 129 11.05 -3.61 -1.26
N SER A 130 9.73 -3.69 -1.43
CA SER A 130 9.04 -3.31 -2.67
C SER A 130 9.19 -1.83 -3.00
N TYR A 131 9.25 -0.98 -1.99
CA TYR A 131 9.31 0.47 -2.16
C TYR A 131 10.66 0.99 -2.66
N MET A 132 11.74 0.21 -2.59
CA MET A 132 13.00 0.62 -3.21
C MET A 132 12.81 0.89 -4.70
N ASN A 133 12.11 0.02 -5.41
CA ASN A 133 11.79 0.20 -6.82
C ASN A 133 10.89 1.42 -7.07
N SER A 134 9.86 1.59 -6.25
CA SER A 134 8.96 2.75 -6.32
C SER A 134 9.70 4.08 -6.06
N ILE A 135 10.64 4.09 -5.11
CA ILE A 135 11.47 5.26 -4.80
C ILE A 135 12.33 5.66 -6.01
N LEU A 136 12.97 4.69 -6.66
CA LEU A 136 13.79 4.95 -7.85
C LEU A 136 12.96 5.56 -8.99
N ALA A 137 11.77 4.98 -9.26
CA ALA A 137 10.84 5.50 -10.25
C ALA A 137 10.34 6.91 -9.89
N LYS A 138 10.02 7.16 -8.63
CA LYS A 138 9.59 8.48 -8.14
C LYS A 138 10.70 9.54 -8.26
N MET A 139 11.92 9.18 -7.92
CA MET A 139 13.07 10.09 -8.04
C MET A 139 13.37 10.44 -9.50
N GLU A 140 13.29 9.46 -10.41
CA GLU A 140 13.40 9.69 -11.84
C GLU A 140 12.32 10.64 -12.36
N ALA A 141 11.06 10.41 -12.01
CA ALA A 141 9.95 11.29 -12.37
C ALA A 141 10.20 12.72 -11.91
N LYS A 142 10.58 12.91 -10.65
CA LYS A 142 10.91 14.22 -10.10
C LYS A 142 12.06 14.91 -10.81
N ALA A 143 13.11 14.19 -11.16
CA ALA A 143 14.25 14.73 -11.89
C ALA A 143 13.85 15.26 -13.29
N HIS A 144 12.78 14.72 -13.86
CA HIS A 144 12.22 15.15 -15.15
C HIS A 144 11.02 16.11 -15.02
N GLY A 145 10.74 16.63 -13.80
CA GLY A 145 9.68 17.62 -13.58
C GLY A 145 8.27 17.04 -13.44
N TYR A 146 8.12 15.71 -13.28
CA TYR A 146 6.84 15.06 -13.03
C TYR A 146 6.56 14.91 -11.54
N ALA A 147 5.30 14.95 -11.17
CA ALA A 147 4.88 14.74 -9.78
C ALA A 147 4.83 13.26 -9.41
N GLU A 148 4.56 12.37 -10.38
CA GLU A 148 4.41 10.93 -10.16
C GLU A 148 4.91 10.13 -11.37
N ALA A 149 5.14 8.81 -11.17
CA ALA A 149 5.55 7.90 -12.23
C ALA A 149 4.52 6.78 -12.44
N ILE A 150 4.29 6.46 -13.70
CA ILE A 150 3.61 5.24 -14.14
C ILE A 150 4.66 4.18 -14.38
N MET A 151 4.49 3.01 -13.78
CA MET A 151 5.39 1.86 -13.91
C MET A 151 4.82 0.84 -14.89
N LEU A 152 5.69 0.29 -15.71
CA LEU A 152 5.38 -0.79 -16.65
C LEU A 152 5.98 -2.10 -16.13
N ASN A 153 5.35 -3.24 -16.43
CA ASN A 153 5.94 -4.55 -16.19
C ASN A 153 7.04 -4.90 -17.22
N GLU A 154 7.63 -6.09 -17.10
CA GLU A 154 8.68 -6.56 -18.00
C GLU A 154 8.21 -6.68 -19.46
N ALA A 155 6.91 -6.94 -19.67
CA ALA A 155 6.30 -6.99 -21.01
C ALA A 155 5.96 -5.59 -21.58
N GLY A 156 6.20 -4.51 -20.82
CA GLY A 156 5.90 -3.15 -21.23
C GLY A 156 4.43 -2.73 -21.04
N LEU A 157 3.65 -3.53 -20.29
CA LEU A 157 2.27 -3.20 -19.97
C LEU A 157 2.20 -2.31 -18.72
N VAL A 158 1.22 -1.41 -18.67
CA VAL A 158 0.97 -0.52 -17.52
C VAL A 158 0.56 -1.36 -16.31
N CYS A 159 1.20 -1.10 -15.18
CA CYS A 159 0.89 -1.75 -13.89
C CYS A 159 0.18 -0.79 -12.93
N GLU A 160 0.93 0.07 -12.32
CA GLU A 160 0.49 0.97 -11.25
C GLU A 160 1.39 2.21 -11.18
N GLY A 161 1.05 3.18 -10.33
CA GLY A 161 1.96 4.26 -9.95
C GLY A 161 3.00 3.80 -8.94
N THR A 162 3.77 4.73 -8.36
CA THR A 162 4.80 4.37 -7.37
C THR A 162 4.21 3.93 -6.03
N GLY A 163 2.98 4.34 -5.72
CA GLY A 163 2.26 3.98 -4.50
C GLY A 163 0.74 3.86 -4.69
N GLU A 164 0.23 3.95 -5.92
CA GLU A 164 -1.18 4.01 -6.30
C GLU A 164 -1.51 3.04 -7.43
N ASN A 165 -2.71 2.45 -7.37
CA ASN A 165 -3.29 1.78 -8.53
C ASN A 165 -3.83 2.82 -9.53
N LEU A 166 -3.88 2.48 -10.81
CA LEU A 166 -4.31 3.35 -11.89
C LEU A 166 -5.66 2.92 -12.46
N PHE A 167 -6.44 3.92 -12.82
CA PHE A 167 -7.67 3.76 -13.58
C PHE A 167 -7.70 4.72 -14.76
N ILE A 168 -8.35 4.31 -15.84
CA ILE A 168 -8.68 5.18 -16.96
C ILE A 168 -10.16 5.06 -17.27
N VAL A 169 -10.75 6.17 -17.69
CA VAL A 169 -12.10 6.18 -18.27
C VAL A 169 -11.97 6.49 -19.75
N ARG A 170 -12.43 5.57 -20.60
CA ARG A 170 -12.43 5.74 -22.04
C ARG A 170 -13.78 5.31 -22.61
N ASN A 171 -14.43 6.21 -23.33
CA ASN A 171 -15.75 5.98 -23.92
C ASN A 171 -16.80 5.49 -22.88
N GLY A 172 -16.77 6.04 -21.68
CA GLY A 172 -17.67 5.65 -20.58
C GLY A 172 -17.31 4.34 -19.89
N VAL A 173 -16.20 3.69 -20.25
CA VAL A 173 -15.75 2.44 -19.62
C VAL A 173 -14.59 2.74 -18.67
N LEU A 174 -14.76 2.36 -17.39
CA LEU A 174 -13.70 2.38 -16.38
C LEU A 174 -12.82 1.14 -16.56
N SER A 175 -11.52 1.33 -16.63
CA SER A 175 -10.55 0.24 -16.80
C SER A 175 -9.37 0.40 -15.85
N THR A 176 -8.82 -0.71 -15.37
CA THR A 176 -7.63 -0.78 -14.52
C THR A 176 -6.81 -2.01 -14.91
N PRO A 177 -5.48 -1.98 -14.81
CA PRO A 177 -4.66 -3.15 -15.08
C PRO A 177 -5.08 -4.35 -14.22
N PRO A 178 -5.07 -5.58 -14.77
CA PRO A 178 -5.38 -6.79 -14.01
C PRO A 178 -4.22 -7.13 -13.04
N LEU A 179 -4.53 -7.85 -11.97
CA LEU A 179 -3.53 -8.25 -10.97
C LEU A 179 -2.40 -9.12 -11.56
N SER A 180 -2.68 -9.83 -12.65
CA SER A 180 -1.69 -10.63 -13.40
C SER A 180 -0.54 -9.80 -13.95
N ASP A 181 -0.75 -8.50 -14.18
CA ASP A 181 0.28 -7.60 -14.70
C ASP A 181 1.30 -7.12 -13.66
N GLY A 182 1.16 -7.62 -12.42
CA GLY A 182 2.18 -7.41 -11.38
C GLY A 182 1.98 -6.11 -10.60
N LEU A 183 0.79 -5.89 -10.11
CA LEU A 183 0.46 -4.76 -9.23
C LEU A 183 -0.02 -5.24 -7.86
N LEU A 184 -0.07 -4.29 -6.91
CA LEU A 184 -0.64 -4.58 -5.60
C LEU A 184 -2.16 -4.67 -5.68
N GLU A 185 -2.75 -5.68 -5.01
CA GLU A 185 -4.17 -5.77 -4.75
C GLU A 185 -4.61 -4.66 -3.78
N GLY A 186 -4.87 -3.47 -4.35
CA GLY A 186 -5.25 -2.28 -3.58
C GLY A 186 -6.68 -2.37 -3.06
N ILE A 187 -6.89 -2.12 -1.77
CA ILE A 187 -8.23 -2.11 -1.16
C ILE A 187 -9.06 -0.94 -1.71
N THR A 188 -8.43 0.20 -1.95
CA THR A 188 -9.08 1.32 -2.66
C THR A 188 -9.42 0.94 -4.10
N ARG A 189 -8.52 0.21 -4.80
CA ARG A 189 -8.81 -0.28 -6.15
C ARG A 189 -10.05 -1.19 -6.17
N ASP A 190 -10.12 -2.13 -5.25
CA ASP A 190 -11.28 -3.03 -5.10
C ASP A 190 -12.56 -2.25 -4.80
N THR A 191 -12.49 -1.26 -3.91
CA THR A 191 -13.63 -0.38 -3.61
C THR A 191 -14.12 0.39 -4.83
N VAL A 192 -13.21 0.94 -5.65
CA VAL A 192 -13.59 1.67 -6.88
C VAL A 192 -14.29 0.75 -7.86
N LEU A 193 -13.82 -0.51 -8.01
CA LEU A 193 -14.47 -1.50 -8.87
C LEU A 193 -15.87 -1.85 -8.37
N CYS A 194 -16.05 -2.12 -7.06
CA CYS A 194 -17.36 -2.37 -6.49
C CYS A 194 -18.33 -1.20 -6.70
N LEU A 195 -17.87 0.04 -6.44
CA LEU A 195 -18.70 1.22 -6.63
C LEU A 195 -19.06 1.47 -8.10
N ALA A 196 -18.18 1.12 -9.04
CA ALA A 196 -18.45 1.26 -10.46
C ALA A 196 -19.47 0.23 -10.97
N ASP A 197 -19.54 -0.95 -10.34
CA ASP A 197 -20.55 -1.97 -10.64
C ASP A 197 -21.93 -1.60 -10.07
N ASP A 198 -21.97 -0.82 -8.98
CA ASP A 198 -23.20 -0.39 -8.31
C ASP A 198 -23.85 0.87 -8.96
N LEU A 199 -23.11 1.61 -9.80
CA LEU A 199 -23.55 2.88 -10.45
C LEU A 199 -23.89 2.70 -11.92
#